data_2958e073ad07a9c188624c374a64820a
#
_entry.id   2958e073ad07a9c188624c374a64820a
#
_cell.length_a   1.000
_cell.length_b   1.000
_cell.length_c   1.000
_cell.angle_alpha   90.00
_cell.angle_beta   90.00
_cell.angle_gamma   90.00
#
_symmetry.space_group_name_H-M   'P 1'
#
loop_
_entity.id
_entity.type
_entity.pdbx_description
1 polymer ?
#
loop_
_entity_poly.entity_id
_entity_poly.type
_entity_poly.pdbx_seq_one_letter_code
_entity_poly.pdbx_strand_id
1 'polypeptide(L)'
;MGFLQLKTRNFERLNKCGLSFSELGFGAAPIGNLYKAISDDEAQTTLTHAWDAGVRYFDTAPLYGLGLSETRLNRFLRNKARDSYVLSTKIGRLLRPCTSGEERDCIGKFYDVPLRREVYDYSYDGTMRSIEFSLERLGISRIDIIFAHDL
;
A
#
# COMPACT_ATOMS: atom_id res chain seq x y z
N MET A 1 -17.50 -14.01 -21.93
CA MET A 1 -16.07 -13.74 -21.99
C MET A 1 -15.46 -14.28 -20.70
N GLY A 2 -14.74 -15.41 -20.78
CA GLY A 2 -14.08 -15.95 -19.58
C GLY A 2 -12.91 -15.05 -19.18
N PHE A 3 -12.94 -14.53 -17.97
CA PHE A 3 -11.80 -13.80 -17.43
C PHE A 3 -10.62 -14.77 -17.31
N LEU A 4 -9.46 -14.39 -17.81
CA LEU A 4 -8.20 -15.09 -17.58
C LEU A 4 -7.94 -15.07 -16.07
N GLN A 5 -8.10 -16.21 -15.41
CA GLN A 5 -7.82 -16.33 -14.00
C GLN A 5 -6.30 -16.41 -13.82
N LEU A 6 -5.70 -15.43 -13.16
CA LEU A 6 -4.28 -15.43 -12.85
C LEU A 6 -3.92 -16.65 -12.02
N LYS A 7 -2.80 -17.30 -12.39
CA LYS A 7 -2.25 -18.40 -11.61
C LYS A 7 -1.55 -17.87 -10.37
N THR A 8 -1.54 -18.65 -9.31
CA THR A 8 -0.74 -18.40 -8.13
C THR A 8 0.56 -19.21 -8.19
N ARG A 9 1.65 -18.65 -7.71
CA ARG A 9 2.94 -19.33 -7.57
C ARG A 9 3.40 -19.29 -6.12
N ASN A 10 3.84 -20.43 -5.64
CA ASN A 10 4.55 -20.55 -4.37
C ASN A 10 6.05 -20.49 -4.64
N PHE A 11 6.74 -19.54 -4.05
CA PHE A 11 8.20 -19.47 -4.14
C PHE A 11 8.81 -20.34 -3.06
N GLU A 12 9.64 -21.31 -3.42
CA GLU A 12 10.25 -22.26 -2.47
C GLU A 12 11.04 -21.57 -1.34
N ARG A 13 11.74 -20.47 -1.63
CA ARG A 13 12.42 -19.66 -0.62
C ARG A 13 11.47 -19.01 0.40
N LEU A 14 10.23 -18.74 0.01
CA LEU A 14 9.18 -18.15 0.85
C LEU A 14 8.21 -19.21 1.40
N ASN A 15 8.36 -20.48 1.00
CA ASN A 15 7.54 -21.60 1.49
C ASN A 15 7.58 -21.77 3.01
N LYS A 16 8.68 -21.36 3.66
CA LYS A 16 8.77 -21.34 5.13
C LYS A 16 7.79 -20.34 5.77
N CYS A 17 7.33 -19.35 5.02
CA CYS A 17 6.37 -18.33 5.46
C CYS A 17 4.94 -18.61 4.98
N GLY A 18 4.70 -19.62 4.15
CA GLY A 18 3.38 -19.96 3.63
C GLY A 18 2.77 -18.93 2.69
N LEU A 19 3.58 -18.01 2.10
CA LEU A 19 3.08 -16.96 1.21
C LEU A 19 2.89 -17.49 -0.21
N SER A 20 1.69 -17.25 -0.77
CA SER A 20 1.34 -17.56 -2.15
C SER A 20 1.07 -16.28 -2.93
N PHE A 21 1.73 -16.10 -4.06
CA PHE A 21 1.62 -14.88 -4.87
C PHE A 21 0.83 -15.16 -6.15
N SER A 22 -0.05 -14.24 -6.54
CA SER A 22 -0.55 -14.19 -7.90
C SER A 22 0.58 -13.80 -8.87
N GLU A 23 0.53 -14.27 -10.12
CA GLU A 23 1.58 -13.98 -11.14
C GLU A 23 1.73 -12.49 -11.42
N LEU A 24 0.68 -11.70 -11.20
CA LEU A 24 0.71 -10.24 -11.24
C LEU A 24 0.39 -9.67 -9.87
N GLY A 25 1.11 -8.63 -9.48
CA GLY A 25 0.85 -7.82 -8.29
C GLY A 25 0.23 -6.47 -8.66
N PHE A 26 -0.40 -5.84 -7.71
CA PHE A 26 -0.96 -4.49 -7.82
C PHE A 26 -0.05 -3.49 -7.10
N GLY A 27 0.61 -2.61 -7.87
CA GLY A 27 1.35 -1.46 -7.31
C GLY A 27 0.41 -0.31 -7.00
N ALA A 28 0.26 0.04 -5.73
CA ALA A 28 -0.80 0.93 -5.25
C ALA A 28 -0.43 2.43 -5.25
N ALA A 29 0.70 2.84 -5.84
CA ALA A 29 1.05 4.25 -5.94
C ALA A 29 0.01 5.08 -6.74
N PRO A 30 -0.54 4.60 -7.88
CA PRO A 30 -1.57 5.34 -8.61
C PRO A 30 -2.84 5.60 -7.80
N ILE A 31 -3.27 4.67 -6.95
CA ILE A 31 -4.41 4.92 -6.05
C ILE A 31 -4.06 5.81 -4.85
N GLY A 32 -2.82 6.24 -4.71
CA GLY A 32 -2.38 7.33 -3.85
C GLY A 32 -2.38 8.68 -4.57
N ASN A 33 -3.02 8.78 -5.74
CA ASN A 33 -3.04 9.99 -6.58
C ASN A 33 -1.68 10.36 -7.20
N LEU A 34 -0.85 9.36 -7.52
CA LEU A 34 0.41 9.59 -8.25
C LEU A 34 0.11 10.15 -9.64
N TYR A 35 0.73 11.28 -9.97
CA TYR A 35 0.60 12.05 -11.23
C TYR A 35 -0.80 12.61 -11.54
N LYS A 36 -1.85 12.09 -10.95
CA LYS A 36 -3.24 12.54 -11.18
C LYS A 36 -4.11 12.21 -9.97
N ALA A 37 -4.94 13.18 -9.57
CA ALA A 37 -5.99 12.90 -8.60
C ALA A 37 -7.08 12.00 -9.21
N ILE A 38 -7.47 10.98 -8.48
CA ILE A 38 -8.61 10.13 -8.80
C ILE A 38 -9.59 10.12 -7.62
N SER A 39 -10.85 9.84 -7.88
CA SER A 39 -11.84 9.69 -6.82
C SER A 39 -11.66 8.39 -6.02
N ASP A 40 -12.25 8.33 -4.84
CA ASP A 40 -12.30 7.09 -4.05
C ASP A 40 -13.02 5.97 -4.81
N ASP A 41 -14.08 6.30 -5.55
CA ASP A 41 -14.84 5.31 -6.33
C ASP A 41 -14.02 4.76 -7.50
N GLU A 42 -13.24 5.60 -8.20
CA GLU A 42 -12.30 5.13 -9.22
C GLU A 42 -11.24 4.19 -8.63
N ALA A 43 -10.70 4.54 -7.46
CA ALA A 43 -9.73 3.69 -6.77
C ALA A 43 -10.35 2.33 -6.36
N GLN A 44 -11.56 2.33 -5.79
CA GLN A 44 -12.25 1.09 -5.41
C GLN A 44 -12.63 0.24 -6.62
N THR A 45 -13.08 0.87 -7.72
CA THR A 45 -13.37 0.19 -8.98
C THR A 45 -12.13 -0.48 -9.56
N THR A 46 -11.00 0.23 -9.57
CA THR A 46 -9.72 -0.30 -10.04
C THR A 46 -9.26 -1.51 -9.21
N LEU A 47 -9.35 -1.41 -7.88
CA LEU A 47 -9.02 -2.51 -6.97
C LEU A 47 -9.95 -3.71 -7.16
N THR A 48 -11.24 -3.46 -7.39
CA THR A 48 -12.23 -4.52 -7.67
C THR A 48 -11.88 -5.26 -8.96
N HIS A 49 -11.61 -4.55 -10.05
CA HIS A 49 -11.22 -5.19 -11.31
C HIS A 49 -9.92 -6.01 -11.18
N ALA A 50 -8.92 -5.48 -10.46
CA ALA A 50 -7.68 -6.22 -10.20
C ALA A 50 -7.96 -7.50 -9.40
N TRP A 51 -8.78 -7.41 -8.37
CA TRP A 51 -9.18 -8.56 -7.55
C TRP A 51 -9.92 -9.62 -8.37
N ASP A 52 -10.89 -9.20 -9.18
CA ASP A 52 -11.72 -10.08 -10.02
C ASP A 52 -10.89 -10.75 -11.13
N ALA A 53 -9.83 -10.06 -11.60
CA ALA A 53 -8.83 -10.63 -12.50
C ALA A 53 -7.89 -11.65 -11.82
N GLY A 54 -7.98 -11.83 -10.49
CA GLY A 54 -7.18 -12.80 -9.74
C GLY A 54 -5.93 -12.24 -9.05
N VAL A 55 -5.72 -10.91 -9.03
CA VAL A 55 -4.61 -10.31 -8.28
C VAL A 55 -4.84 -10.54 -6.78
N ARG A 56 -3.78 -11.04 -6.09
CA ARG A 56 -3.79 -11.33 -4.67
C ARG A 56 -2.51 -10.83 -3.96
N TYR A 57 -1.68 -10.06 -4.65
CA TYR A 57 -0.54 -9.37 -4.07
C TYR A 57 -0.69 -7.86 -4.29
N PHE A 58 -0.63 -7.08 -3.20
CA PHE A 58 -0.77 -5.63 -3.20
C PHE A 58 0.48 -5.01 -2.55
N ASP A 59 1.11 -4.08 -3.25
CA ASP A 59 2.27 -3.32 -2.75
C ASP A 59 1.89 -1.85 -2.55
N THR A 60 2.13 -1.33 -1.36
CA THR A 60 1.89 0.07 -1.01
C THR A 60 3.07 0.69 -0.24
N ALA A 61 2.92 1.92 0.19
CA ALA A 61 3.87 2.62 1.06
C ALA A 61 3.19 3.79 1.80
N PRO A 62 3.71 4.21 2.97
CA PRO A 62 3.28 5.44 3.62
C PRO A 62 3.38 6.68 2.73
N LEU A 63 4.46 6.78 1.92
CA LEU A 63 4.66 7.88 0.97
C LEU A 63 3.55 7.98 -0.07
N TYR A 64 2.94 6.87 -0.50
CA TYR A 64 1.98 6.88 -1.60
C TYR A 64 0.72 7.65 -1.25
N GLY A 65 0.69 8.89 -1.72
CA GLY A 65 -0.36 9.84 -1.38
C GLY A 65 -0.40 10.24 0.10
N LEU A 66 0.76 10.22 0.80
CA LEU A 66 0.86 10.55 2.23
C LEU A 66 -0.13 9.75 3.09
N GLY A 67 -0.22 8.45 2.83
CA GLY A 67 -1.09 7.50 3.50
C GLY A 67 -2.44 7.26 2.79
N LEU A 68 -2.76 8.00 1.73
CA LEU A 68 -4.02 7.84 0.99
C LEU A 68 -4.14 6.44 0.37
N SER A 69 -3.06 5.92 -0.23
CA SER A 69 -3.02 4.58 -0.81
C SER A 69 -3.34 3.50 0.22
N GLU A 70 -2.72 3.55 1.41
CA GLU A 70 -2.99 2.60 2.50
C GLU A 70 -4.45 2.70 3.00
N THR A 71 -4.98 3.92 3.12
CA THR A 71 -6.39 4.14 3.52
C THR A 71 -7.38 3.59 2.48
N ARG A 72 -7.10 3.74 1.19
CA ARG A 72 -7.94 3.19 0.12
C ARG A 72 -7.85 1.67 0.05
N LEU A 73 -6.67 1.09 0.28
CA LEU A 73 -6.51 -0.35 0.43
C LEU A 73 -7.28 -0.89 1.65
N ASN A 74 -7.24 -0.20 2.80
CA ASN A 74 -8.05 -0.57 3.97
C ASN A 74 -9.54 -0.69 3.58
N ARG A 75 -10.10 0.36 2.97
CA ARG A 75 -11.50 0.38 2.56
C ARG A 75 -11.87 -0.81 1.65
N PHE A 76 -10.96 -1.22 0.80
CA PHE A 76 -11.15 -2.35 -0.11
C PHE A 76 -10.95 -3.70 0.59
N LEU A 77 -9.86 -3.86 1.35
CA LEU A 77 -9.43 -5.14 1.90
C LEU A 77 -10.16 -5.56 3.18
N ARG A 78 -10.75 -4.62 3.92
CA ARG A 78 -11.45 -4.90 5.20
C ARG A 78 -12.54 -5.97 5.12
N ASN A 79 -13.12 -6.17 3.92
CA ASN A 79 -14.16 -7.17 3.67
C ASN A 79 -13.61 -8.44 3.00
N LYS A 80 -12.28 -8.60 2.91
CA LYS A 80 -11.60 -9.78 2.36
C LYS A 80 -10.98 -10.58 3.49
N ALA A 81 -11.01 -11.91 3.38
CA ALA A 81 -10.31 -12.76 4.34
C ALA A 81 -8.81 -12.43 4.32
N ARG A 82 -8.19 -12.16 5.49
CA ARG A 82 -6.78 -11.70 5.58
C ARG A 82 -5.81 -12.68 4.92
N ASP A 83 -6.07 -13.97 4.99
CA ASP A 83 -5.22 -15.01 4.41
C ASP A 83 -5.45 -15.23 2.90
N SER A 84 -6.37 -14.48 2.29
CA SER A 84 -6.64 -14.57 0.85
C SER A 84 -5.77 -13.65 -0.01
N TYR A 85 -4.89 -12.85 0.58
CA TYR A 85 -4.00 -11.94 -0.13
C TYR A 85 -2.67 -11.73 0.61
N VAL A 86 -1.66 -11.32 -0.13
CA VAL A 86 -0.36 -10.87 0.37
C VAL A 86 -0.30 -9.35 0.27
N LEU A 87 0.20 -8.70 1.32
CA LEU A 87 0.35 -7.26 1.39
C LEU A 87 1.77 -6.87 1.77
N SER A 88 2.39 -6.00 0.95
CA SER A 88 3.62 -5.33 1.30
C SER A 88 3.42 -3.84 1.52
N THR A 89 4.18 -3.28 2.45
CA THR A 89 4.35 -1.84 2.62
C THR A 89 5.82 -1.50 2.87
N LYS A 90 6.12 -0.24 3.17
CA LYS A 90 7.51 0.21 3.27
C LYS A 90 7.75 0.96 4.58
N ILE A 91 9.00 0.97 5.05
CA ILE A 91 9.48 1.73 6.21
C ILE A 91 10.51 2.77 5.79
N GLY A 92 10.89 3.65 6.72
CA GLY A 92 11.91 4.67 6.54
C GLY A 92 11.35 6.07 6.27
N ARG A 93 10.04 6.19 5.98
CA ARG A 93 9.34 7.47 5.80
C ARG A 93 8.14 7.54 6.72
N LEU A 94 8.29 8.23 7.86
CA LEU A 94 7.20 8.55 8.77
C LEU A 94 6.34 9.67 8.21
N LEU A 95 5.05 9.64 8.48
CA LEU A 95 4.14 10.73 8.12
C LEU A 95 3.83 11.57 9.36
N ARG A 96 4.04 12.89 9.25
CA ARG A 96 3.72 13.87 10.29
C ARG A 96 2.67 14.84 9.76
N PRO A 97 1.71 15.28 10.59
CA PRO A 97 0.84 16.40 10.23
C PRO A 97 1.67 17.62 9.82
N CYS A 98 1.19 18.37 8.85
CA CYS A 98 1.78 19.65 8.45
C CYS A 98 0.69 20.65 8.07
N THR A 99 1.08 21.92 7.98
CA THR A 99 0.21 22.98 7.47
C THR A 99 0.33 23.09 5.94
N SER A 100 -0.60 23.76 5.28
CA SER A 100 -0.59 23.91 3.81
C SER A 100 0.63 24.68 3.26
N GLY A 101 1.32 25.47 4.10
CA GLY A 101 2.49 26.24 3.72
C GLY A 101 3.84 25.54 3.96
N GLU A 102 3.85 24.37 4.57
CA GLU A 102 5.08 23.63 4.82
C GLU A 102 5.54 22.87 3.58
N GLU A 103 6.88 22.81 3.42
CA GLU A 103 7.49 22.04 2.33
C GLU A 103 7.23 20.53 2.50
N ARG A 104 6.90 19.87 1.40
CA ARG A 104 6.64 18.43 1.31
C ARG A 104 7.36 17.88 0.09
N ASP A 105 8.22 16.88 0.30
CA ASP A 105 9.04 16.28 -0.77
C ASP A 105 8.20 15.65 -1.89
N CYS A 106 6.96 15.24 -1.58
CA CYS A 106 6.05 14.65 -2.56
C CYS A 106 5.25 15.67 -3.39
N ILE A 107 5.44 16.97 -3.16
CA ILE A 107 4.78 18.04 -3.95
C ILE A 107 5.13 17.85 -5.43
N GLY A 108 4.10 17.86 -6.28
CA GLY A 108 4.23 17.66 -7.74
C GLY A 108 4.24 16.19 -8.19
N LYS A 109 4.23 15.22 -7.27
CA LYS A 109 4.09 13.78 -7.60
C LYS A 109 2.72 13.23 -7.21
N PHE A 110 2.18 13.66 -6.05
CA PHE A 110 0.89 13.23 -5.54
C PHE A 110 -0.06 14.44 -5.42
N TYR A 111 -1.31 14.25 -5.78
CA TYR A 111 -2.33 15.30 -5.84
C TYR A 111 -3.47 15.01 -4.85
N ASP A 112 -4.14 16.05 -4.34
CA ASP A 112 -5.27 15.94 -3.41
C ASP A 112 -5.02 14.95 -2.26
N VAL A 113 -3.88 15.13 -1.59
CA VAL A 113 -3.42 14.26 -0.52
C VAL A 113 -3.59 14.91 0.86
N PRO A 114 -3.68 14.12 1.94
CA PRO A 114 -3.75 14.66 3.30
C PRO A 114 -2.62 15.65 3.61
N LEU A 115 -2.90 16.63 4.49
CA LEU A 115 -1.91 17.58 4.99
C LEU A 115 -0.93 16.88 5.93
N ARG A 116 -0.01 16.19 5.32
CA ARG A 116 1.09 15.47 5.96
C ARG A 116 2.38 15.70 5.18
N ARG A 117 3.50 15.53 5.86
CA ARG A 117 4.82 15.48 5.24
C ARG A 117 5.55 14.22 5.65
N GLU A 118 6.42 13.72 4.81
CA GLU A 118 7.33 12.66 5.14
C GLU A 118 8.50 13.16 6.00
N VAL A 119 8.95 12.30 6.90
CA VAL A 119 10.16 12.47 7.70
C VAL A 119 10.95 11.18 7.62
N TYR A 120 12.19 11.27 7.16
CA TYR A 120 13.08 10.11 7.08
C TYR A 120 13.49 9.65 8.49
N ASP A 121 13.22 8.40 8.80
CA ASP A 121 13.64 7.78 10.06
C ASP A 121 13.79 6.26 9.87
N TYR A 122 15.04 5.82 9.65
CA TYR A 122 15.41 4.41 9.52
C TYR A 122 15.94 3.83 10.84
N SER A 123 15.83 4.54 11.95
CA SER A 123 16.16 4.00 13.27
C SER A 123 15.24 2.83 13.63
N TYR A 124 15.61 2.05 14.62
CA TYR A 124 14.75 0.99 15.14
C TYR A 124 13.37 1.53 15.55
N ASP A 125 13.35 2.60 16.34
CA ASP A 125 12.09 3.20 16.80
C ASP A 125 11.27 3.82 15.66
N GLY A 126 11.92 4.44 14.68
CA GLY A 126 11.28 4.95 13.46
C GLY A 126 10.67 3.84 12.64
N THR A 127 11.37 2.73 12.50
CA THR A 127 10.88 1.54 11.82
C THR A 127 9.65 0.97 12.52
N MET A 128 9.69 0.77 13.83
CA MET A 128 8.55 0.23 14.59
C MET A 128 7.33 1.15 14.49
N ARG A 129 7.52 2.47 14.66
CA ARG A 129 6.42 3.45 14.47
C ARG A 129 5.86 3.44 13.05
N SER A 130 6.71 3.30 12.03
CA SER A 130 6.26 3.22 10.64
C SER A 130 5.35 2.02 10.42
N ILE A 131 5.70 0.86 10.98
CA ILE A 131 4.89 -0.37 10.92
C ILE A 131 3.55 -0.18 11.64
N GLU A 132 3.56 0.33 12.86
CA GLU A 132 2.36 0.57 13.66
C GLU A 132 1.38 1.51 12.94
N PHE A 133 1.86 2.64 12.43
CA PHE A 133 1.04 3.59 11.69
C PHE A 133 0.52 3.02 10.35
N SER A 134 1.27 2.14 9.70
CA SER A 134 0.79 1.45 8.50
C SER A 134 -0.29 0.43 8.83
N LEU A 135 -0.14 -0.33 9.91
CA LEU A 135 -1.18 -1.24 10.41
C LEU A 135 -2.48 -0.49 10.73
N GLU A 136 -2.39 0.68 11.38
CA GLU A 136 -3.55 1.54 11.66
C GLU A 136 -4.23 2.03 10.38
N ARG A 137 -3.46 2.58 9.41
CA ARG A 137 -4.03 3.09 8.16
C ARG A 137 -4.63 1.99 7.30
N LEU A 138 -3.99 0.82 7.27
CA LEU A 138 -4.46 -0.36 6.55
C LEU A 138 -5.62 -1.09 7.28
N GLY A 139 -5.80 -0.84 8.58
CA GLY A 139 -6.85 -1.48 9.38
C GLY A 139 -6.68 -3.00 9.50
N ILE A 140 -5.45 -3.48 9.56
CA ILE A 140 -5.11 -4.91 9.63
C ILE A 140 -4.16 -5.19 10.80
N SER A 141 -4.09 -6.44 11.23
CA SER A 141 -3.21 -6.89 12.33
C SER A 141 -1.87 -7.45 11.86
N ARG A 142 -1.68 -7.66 10.54
CA ARG A 142 -0.48 -8.29 9.97
C ARG A 142 -0.14 -7.67 8.63
N ILE A 143 1.13 -7.34 8.44
CA ILE A 143 1.77 -7.06 7.15
C ILE A 143 2.63 -8.27 6.81
N ASP A 144 2.61 -8.72 5.54
CA ASP A 144 3.33 -9.93 5.13
C ASP A 144 4.77 -9.62 4.72
N ILE A 145 5.01 -8.46 4.10
CA ILE A 145 6.33 -8.06 3.60
C ILE A 145 6.55 -6.57 3.89
N ILE A 146 7.76 -6.26 4.33
CA ILE A 146 8.21 -4.89 4.58
C ILE A 146 9.48 -4.62 3.78
N PHE A 147 9.47 -3.53 3.02
CA PHE A 147 10.65 -3.02 2.31
C PHE A 147 11.19 -1.75 2.97
N ALA A 148 12.50 -1.56 2.96
CA ALA A 148 13.08 -0.25 3.21
C ALA A 148 12.91 0.62 1.96
N HIS A 149 12.38 1.84 2.11
CA HIS A 149 11.98 2.69 0.99
C HIS A 149 13.11 3.65 0.62
N ASP A 150 13.61 3.54 -0.61
CA ASP A 150 14.62 4.44 -1.18
C ASP A 150 15.85 4.61 -0.26
N LEU A 151 16.56 3.52 0.01
CA LEU A 151 17.84 3.50 0.74
C LEU A 151 18.95 4.11 -0.10
#